data_4f69d715c9660aa1b6eef45328406a90
#
_entry.id   4f69d715c9660aa1b6eef45328406a90
#
_cell.length_a   1.000
_cell.length_b   1.000
_cell.length_c   1.000
_cell.angle_alpha   90.00
_cell.angle_beta   90.00
_cell.angle_gamma   90.00
#
_symmetry.space_group_name_H-M   'P 1'
#
loop_
_entity.id
_entity.type
_entity.pdbx_description
1 polymer ?
#
loop_
_entity_poly.entity_id
_entity_poly.type
_entity_poly.pdbx_seq_one_letter_code
_entity_poly.pdbx_strand_id
1 'polypeptide(L)'
;MCNKIKYKKYWRKTSFKQKGVGDLFLSLIKQKKPKNFLEIGIFHGVTSRNVCELLHSIHGSDFKFTGIDVFSVDTETSKDEYIPKIKFSNPLKTIYYNYIIRKNPYSIQSVLKLLKKYKRNINIIKGHSNQILKQISLDKFDYVFLDGGHKYETVKDDLELLTKVINNSGIIICDDYDLTYAPGVKKAIDEYVYNKKLNLKILHSRFAEITK
;
A
#
# COMPACT_ATOMS: atom_id res chain seq x y z
N MET A 1 -21.40 -7.52 -7.65
CA MET A 1 -21.01 -6.25 -6.98
C MET A 1 -19.89 -5.58 -7.76
N CYS A 2 -20.02 -4.31 -8.08
CA CYS A 2 -19.04 -3.59 -8.88
C CYS A 2 -17.77 -3.32 -8.05
N ASN A 3 -16.61 -3.80 -8.51
CA ASN A 3 -15.31 -3.62 -7.84
C ASN A 3 -14.72 -2.23 -8.11
N LYS A 4 -15.54 -1.19 -8.06
CA LYS A 4 -15.09 0.18 -8.31
C LYS A 4 -14.45 0.77 -7.06
N ILE A 5 -13.29 1.35 -7.23
CA ILE A 5 -12.61 2.06 -6.14
C ILE A 5 -13.42 3.27 -5.67
N LYS A 6 -13.58 3.39 -4.36
CA LYS A 6 -14.34 4.46 -3.70
C LYS A 6 -13.38 5.51 -3.14
N TYR A 7 -12.94 6.47 -3.94
CA TYR A 7 -12.04 7.51 -3.45
C TYR A 7 -12.73 8.85 -3.16
N LYS A 8 -13.74 9.24 -3.93
CA LYS A 8 -14.48 10.51 -3.71
C LYS A 8 -15.20 10.53 -2.37
N LYS A 9 -15.79 9.40 -1.98
CA LYS A 9 -16.53 9.23 -0.73
C LYS A 9 -15.70 9.56 0.52
N TYR A 10 -14.40 9.31 0.48
CA TYR A 10 -13.53 9.50 1.64
C TYR A 10 -12.89 10.88 1.68
N TRP A 11 -13.05 11.67 0.61
CA TRP A 11 -12.53 13.04 0.48
C TRP A 11 -11.02 13.18 0.73
N ARG A 12 -10.27 12.11 0.53
CA ARG A 12 -8.82 11.99 0.75
C ARG A 12 -8.05 11.90 -0.57
N LYS A 13 -6.73 12.05 -0.50
CA LYS A 13 -5.85 11.81 -1.66
C LYS A 13 -5.62 10.32 -1.86
N THR A 14 -5.44 9.93 -3.11
CA THR A 14 -4.95 8.60 -3.53
C THR A 14 -4.37 8.70 -4.92
N SER A 15 -3.35 7.89 -5.21
CA SER A 15 -2.78 7.69 -6.55
C SER A 15 -3.76 6.97 -7.48
N PHE A 16 -4.68 6.17 -6.94
CA PHE A 16 -5.65 5.37 -7.70
C PHE A 16 -6.85 6.14 -8.27
N LYS A 17 -6.73 7.46 -8.44
CA LYS A 17 -7.74 8.27 -9.12
C LYS A 17 -7.77 8.06 -10.63
N GLN A 18 -6.67 7.61 -11.21
CA GLN A 18 -6.59 7.33 -12.64
C GLN A 18 -7.62 6.28 -13.01
N LYS A 19 -8.34 6.54 -14.11
CA LYS A 19 -9.44 5.69 -14.56
C LYS A 19 -8.96 4.24 -14.78
N GLY A 20 -9.65 3.30 -14.15
CA GLY A 20 -9.41 1.86 -14.29
C GLY A 20 -8.30 1.29 -13.41
N VAL A 21 -7.33 2.09 -12.95
CA VAL A 21 -6.18 1.59 -12.17
C VAL A 21 -6.61 0.97 -10.84
N GLY A 22 -7.39 1.71 -10.04
CA GLY A 22 -7.87 1.20 -8.77
C GLY A 22 -8.86 0.04 -8.92
N ASP A 23 -9.67 0.04 -9.99
CA ASP A 23 -10.62 -1.04 -10.29
C ASP A 23 -9.87 -2.32 -10.70
N LEU A 24 -8.78 -2.19 -11.49
CA LEU A 24 -7.88 -3.29 -11.82
C LEU A 24 -7.27 -3.88 -10.55
N PHE A 25 -6.68 -3.03 -9.70
CA PHE A 25 -6.07 -3.48 -8.43
C PHE A 25 -7.05 -4.28 -7.56
N LEU A 26 -8.27 -3.77 -7.37
CA LEU A 26 -9.30 -4.48 -6.60
C LEU A 26 -9.74 -5.79 -7.29
N SER A 27 -9.72 -5.85 -8.63
CA SER A 27 -10.05 -7.07 -9.36
C SER A 27 -9.01 -8.17 -9.14
N LEU A 28 -7.71 -7.83 -9.06
CA LEU A 28 -6.62 -8.76 -8.74
C LEU A 28 -6.81 -9.37 -7.35
N ILE A 29 -7.07 -8.53 -6.34
CA ILE A 29 -7.34 -8.99 -4.97
C ILE A 29 -8.58 -9.89 -4.94
N LYS A 30 -9.65 -9.51 -5.64
CA LYS A 30 -10.87 -10.32 -5.71
C LYS A 30 -10.64 -11.69 -6.35
N GLN A 31 -9.79 -11.77 -7.36
CA GLN A 31 -9.45 -13.03 -8.02
C GLN A 31 -8.67 -13.96 -7.08
N LYS A 32 -7.72 -13.41 -6.34
CA LYS A 32 -6.84 -14.17 -5.43
C LYS A 32 -7.48 -14.46 -4.07
N LYS A 33 -8.43 -13.63 -3.62
CA LYS A 33 -9.17 -13.76 -2.35
C LYS A 33 -8.26 -13.96 -1.13
N PRO A 34 -7.22 -13.12 -0.93
CA PRO A 34 -6.30 -13.31 0.18
C PRO A 34 -7.00 -13.14 1.53
N LYS A 35 -6.55 -13.89 2.55
CA LYS A 35 -7.00 -13.74 3.93
C LYS A 35 -6.08 -12.86 4.76
N ASN A 36 -4.78 -12.91 4.52
CA ASN A 36 -3.75 -12.18 5.26
C ASN A 36 -3.05 -11.20 4.34
N PHE A 37 -3.52 -9.97 4.35
CA PHE A 37 -3.06 -8.91 3.46
C PHE A 37 -2.06 -7.98 4.19
N LEU A 38 -0.94 -7.67 3.54
CA LEU A 38 0.03 -6.68 3.98
C LEU A 38 0.07 -5.51 2.99
N GLU A 39 -0.05 -4.27 3.48
CA GLU A 39 0.16 -3.04 2.71
C GLU A 39 1.35 -2.28 3.27
N ILE A 40 2.31 -1.94 2.42
CA ILE A 40 3.45 -1.08 2.73
C ILE A 40 3.26 0.23 1.96
N GLY A 41 3.10 1.34 2.70
CA GLY A 41 2.69 2.62 2.14
C GLY A 41 1.17 2.85 2.19
N ILE A 42 0.67 3.30 3.34
CA ILE A 42 -0.77 3.53 3.58
C ILE A 42 -1.22 4.91 3.09
N PHE A 43 -0.36 5.91 3.25
CA PHE A 43 -0.65 7.31 2.97
C PHE A 43 -1.93 7.80 3.67
N HIS A 44 -2.98 8.13 2.93
CA HIS A 44 -4.26 8.59 3.49
C HIS A 44 -5.25 7.44 3.77
N GLY A 45 -4.86 6.18 3.56
CA GLY A 45 -5.65 4.98 3.85
C GLY A 45 -6.83 4.73 2.90
N VAL A 46 -6.85 5.37 1.72
CA VAL A 46 -7.94 5.14 0.75
C VAL A 46 -7.86 3.75 0.16
N THR A 47 -6.66 3.30 -0.21
CA THR A 47 -6.40 1.94 -0.70
C THR A 47 -6.75 0.93 0.37
N SER A 48 -6.17 1.08 1.57
CA SER A 48 -6.46 0.25 2.75
C SER A 48 -7.95 0.09 3.01
N ARG A 49 -8.72 1.18 2.92
CA ARG A 49 -10.17 1.16 3.14
C ARG A 49 -10.93 0.36 2.09
N ASN A 50 -10.56 0.51 0.81
CA ASN A 50 -11.17 -0.25 -0.28
C ASN A 50 -10.81 -1.74 -0.19
N VAL A 51 -9.55 -2.07 0.14
CA VAL A 51 -9.10 -3.45 0.38
C VAL A 51 -9.87 -4.08 1.52
N CYS A 52 -9.95 -3.42 2.67
CA CYS A 52 -10.72 -3.95 3.80
C CYS A 52 -12.23 -4.13 3.48
N GLU A 53 -12.85 -3.22 2.69
CA GLU A 53 -14.23 -3.42 2.24
C GLU A 53 -14.36 -4.66 1.35
N LEU A 54 -13.41 -4.86 0.44
CA LEU A 54 -13.41 -6.00 -0.46
C LEU A 54 -13.19 -7.31 0.30
N LEU A 55 -12.16 -7.39 1.14
CA LEU A 55 -11.87 -8.58 1.94
C LEU A 55 -13.04 -8.94 2.87
N HIS A 56 -13.67 -7.93 3.49
CA HIS A 56 -14.87 -8.15 4.29
C HIS A 56 -16.05 -8.67 3.46
N SER A 57 -16.20 -8.24 2.21
CA SER A 57 -17.25 -8.74 1.33
C SER A 57 -17.02 -10.19 0.88
N ILE A 58 -15.76 -10.65 0.87
CA ILE A 58 -15.36 -12.00 0.47
C ILE A 58 -15.40 -12.97 1.66
N HIS A 59 -14.84 -12.55 2.79
CA HIS A 59 -14.53 -13.41 3.94
C HIS A 59 -15.33 -13.09 5.21
N GLY A 60 -16.22 -12.07 5.18
CA GLY A 60 -16.85 -11.59 6.41
C GLY A 60 -15.82 -11.01 7.37
N SER A 61 -15.76 -11.54 8.58
CA SER A 61 -14.76 -11.16 9.59
C SER A 61 -13.49 -12.03 9.57
N ASP A 62 -13.41 -13.02 8.68
CA ASP A 62 -12.28 -13.96 8.61
C ASP A 62 -11.19 -13.46 7.64
N PHE A 63 -10.63 -12.30 7.93
CA PHE A 63 -9.46 -11.77 7.26
C PHE A 63 -8.60 -10.95 8.23
N LYS A 64 -7.33 -10.77 7.88
CA LYS A 64 -6.40 -9.87 8.57
C LYS A 64 -5.77 -8.92 7.55
N PHE A 65 -5.70 -7.66 7.94
CA PHE A 65 -5.03 -6.61 7.19
C PHE A 65 -3.95 -5.99 8.07
N THR A 66 -2.72 -6.02 7.62
CA THR A 66 -1.61 -5.30 8.27
C THR A 66 -1.16 -4.18 7.34
N GLY A 67 -1.00 -2.99 7.89
CA GLY A 67 -0.51 -1.84 7.14
C GLY A 67 0.67 -1.20 7.82
N ILE A 68 1.72 -0.89 7.07
CA ILE A 68 2.94 -0.23 7.54
C ILE A 68 3.10 1.10 6.84
N ASP A 69 3.35 2.17 7.60
CA ASP A 69 3.66 3.49 7.04
C ASP A 69 4.45 4.31 8.07
N VAL A 70 5.30 5.18 7.59
CA VAL A 70 6.09 6.07 8.47
C VAL A 70 5.23 7.11 9.17
N PHE A 71 4.11 7.53 8.58
CA PHE A 71 3.21 8.57 9.09
C PHE A 71 3.94 9.82 9.62
N SER A 72 5.11 10.10 9.09
CA SER A 72 5.96 11.19 9.53
C SER A 72 6.03 12.25 8.43
N VAL A 73 5.88 13.50 8.87
CA VAL A 73 6.22 14.68 8.08
C VAL A 73 7.53 15.27 8.61
N ASP A 74 8.22 14.52 9.48
CA ASP A 74 9.43 14.97 10.14
C ASP A 74 10.54 15.19 9.11
N THR A 75 11.01 16.43 9.07
CA THR A 75 11.96 17.01 8.12
C THR A 75 13.37 16.45 8.27
N GLU A 76 13.61 15.53 9.21
CA GLU A 76 14.94 15.01 9.52
C GLU A 76 15.26 13.63 8.94
N THR A 77 14.27 12.91 8.44
CA THR A 77 14.53 11.63 7.76
C THR A 77 14.91 11.88 6.30
N SER A 78 16.18 11.74 6.06
CA SER A 78 16.92 11.70 4.79
C SER A 78 16.35 12.59 3.66
N LYS A 79 17.16 13.51 3.18
CA LYS A 79 16.90 14.44 2.05
C LYS A 79 16.42 13.77 0.74
N ASP A 80 16.20 12.48 0.76
CA ASP A 80 16.04 11.65 -0.41
C ASP A 80 14.75 10.82 -0.47
N GLU A 81 13.96 10.71 0.59
CA GLU A 81 12.63 10.09 0.49
C GLU A 81 11.56 11.13 0.22
N TYR A 82 10.72 10.85 -0.77
CA TYR A 82 9.57 11.69 -1.09
C TYR A 82 8.53 11.60 0.04
N ILE A 83 8.64 12.50 1.00
CA ILE A 83 7.58 12.70 2.00
C ILE A 83 6.47 13.52 1.33
N PRO A 84 5.28 12.97 1.16
CA PRO A 84 4.22 13.67 0.45
C PRO A 84 3.79 14.91 1.23
N LYS A 85 4.19 16.10 0.76
CA LYS A 85 3.66 17.37 1.28
C LYS A 85 2.15 17.39 1.05
N ILE A 86 1.36 17.50 2.12
CA ILE A 86 -0.10 17.49 2.05
C ILE A 86 -0.57 18.86 1.58
N LYS A 87 -0.46 19.10 0.28
CA LYS A 87 -1.14 20.21 -0.38
C LYS A 87 -2.43 19.70 -1.00
N PHE A 88 -3.54 20.22 -0.56
CA PHE A 88 -4.81 19.99 -1.24
C PHE A 88 -4.95 21.01 -2.37
N SER A 89 -5.14 20.52 -3.60
CA SER A 89 -5.48 21.38 -4.75
C SER A 89 -6.86 22.03 -4.61
N ASN A 90 -7.74 21.48 -3.77
CA ASN A 90 -9.06 22.02 -3.48
C ASN A 90 -9.01 22.81 -2.16
N PRO A 91 -9.24 24.14 -2.19
CA PRO A 91 -9.19 24.99 -1.00
C PRO A 91 -10.20 24.58 0.08
N LEU A 92 -11.39 24.08 -0.32
CA LEU A 92 -12.39 23.58 0.64
C LEU A 92 -11.87 22.40 1.47
N LYS A 93 -11.07 21.51 0.89
CA LYS A 93 -10.43 20.43 1.64
C LYS A 93 -9.40 20.98 2.64
N THR A 94 -8.65 22.00 2.25
CA THR A 94 -7.68 22.64 3.13
C THR A 94 -8.38 23.26 4.35
N ILE A 95 -9.47 24.01 4.13
CA ILE A 95 -10.29 24.58 5.19
C ILE A 95 -10.86 23.48 6.09
N TYR A 96 -11.44 22.44 5.50
CA TYR A 96 -12.02 21.33 6.23
C TYR A 96 -11.03 20.63 7.15
N TYR A 97 -9.83 20.29 6.66
CA TYR A 97 -8.82 19.61 7.47
C TYR A 97 -8.15 20.52 8.48
N ASN A 98 -7.88 21.79 8.15
CA ASN A 98 -7.17 22.70 9.03
C ASN A 98 -8.07 23.31 10.12
N TYR A 99 -9.34 23.62 9.80
CA TYR A 99 -10.21 24.37 10.71
C TYR A 99 -11.37 23.56 11.28
N ILE A 100 -11.94 22.60 10.52
CA ILE A 100 -13.10 21.80 10.97
C ILE A 100 -12.63 20.54 11.67
N ILE A 101 -11.89 19.68 10.97
CA ILE A 101 -11.39 18.41 11.52
C ILE A 101 -10.20 18.61 12.43
N ARG A 102 -9.36 19.61 12.16
CA ARG A 102 -8.10 19.93 12.88
C ARG A 102 -7.19 18.72 13.04
N LYS A 103 -7.16 17.83 12.04
CA LYS A 103 -6.35 16.61 12.02
C LYS A 103 -5.75 16.40 10.66
N ASN A 104 -4.46 16.09 10.64
CA ASN A 104 -3.77 15.69 9.43
C ASN A 104 -4.36 14.36 8.91
N PRO A 105 -4.86 14.29 7.66
CA PRO A 105 -5.31 13.03 7.06
C PRO A 105 -4.18 12.01 6.91
N TYR A 106 -2.93 12.46 6.80
CA TYR A 106 -1.71 11.66 6.85
C TYR A 106 -1.26 11.49 8.30
N SER A 107 -2.01 10.72 9.06
CA SER A 107 -1.66 10.35 10.43
C SER A 107 -2.30 9.01 10.78
N ILE A 108 -1.65 8.26 11.64
CA ILE A 108 -2.15 6.96 12.08
C ILE A 108 -3.56 7.06 12.69
N GLN A 109 -3.85 8.11 13.48
CA GLN A 109 -5.16 8.33 14.09
C GLN A 109 -6.23 8.57 13.03
N SER A 110 -5.90 9.34 11.98
CA SER A 110 -6.83 9.60 10.88
C SER A 110 -7.12 8.35 10.06
N VAL A 111 -6.11 7.50 9.84
CA VAL A 111 -6.26 6.22 9.15
C VAL A 111 -7.06 5.24 9.99
N LEU A 112 -6.74 5.09 11.29
CA LEU A 112 -7.53 4.24 12.20
C LEU A 112 -8.99 4.66 12.28
N LYS A 113 -9.28 5.98 12.29
CA LYS A 113 -10.66 6.49 12.22
C LYS A 113 -11.35 6.10 10.90
N LEU A 114 -10.64 6.18 9.76
CA LEU A 114 -11.17 5.76 8.46
C LEU A 114 -11.49 4.26 8.44
N LEU A 115 -10.64 3.46 9.05
CA LEU A 115 -10.76 1.99 9.10
C LEU A 115 -11.57 1.47 10.29
N LYS A 116 -12.21 2.35 11.09
CA LYS A 116 -12.92 2.01 12.33
C LYS A 116 -13.86 0.80 12.21
N LYS A 117 -14.54 0.64 11.06
CA LYS A 117 -15.44 -0.50 10.81
C LYS A 117 -14.71 -1.85 10.93
N TYR A 118 -13.43 -1.90 10.63
CA TYR A 118 -12.61 -3.11 10.56
C TYR A 118 -11.62 -3.24 11.71
N LYS A 119 -11.83 -2.53 12.83
CA LYS A 119 -10.87 -2.45 13.94
C LYS A 119 -10.39 -3.80 14.49
N ARG A 120 -11.19 -4.86 14.37
CA ARG A 120 -10.84 -6.22 14.80
C ARG A 120 -9.98 -7.00 13.80
N ASN A 121 -9.93 -6.52 12.57
CA ASN A 121 -9.27 -7.18 11.45
C ASN A 121 -7.96 -6.47 11.04
N ILE A 122 -7.71 -5.26 11.55
CA ILE A 122 -6.60 -4.44 11.11
C ILE A 122 -5.51 -4.33 12.17
N ASN A 123 -4.27 -4.29 11.71
CA ASN A 123 -3.09 -3.90 12.48
C ASN A 123 -2.34 -2.82 11.70
N ILE A 124 -2.30 -1.58 12.21
CA ILE A 124 -1.61 -0.46 11.57
C ILE A 124 -0.38 -0.13 12.39
N ILE A 125 0.79 -0.21 11.76
CA ILE A 125 2.08 -0.05 12.40
C ILE A 125 2.76 1.20 11.84
N LYS A 126 3.16 2.10 12.73
CA LYS A 126 3.98 3.27 12.36
C LYS A 126 5.45 2.88 12.41
N GLY A 127 6.16 3.11 11.30
CA GLY A 127 7.60 2.89 11.22
C GLY A 127 8.10 2.68 9.80
N HIS A 128 9.41 2.59 9.67
CA HIS A 128 10.05 2.25 8.40
C HIS A 128 9.83 0.77 8.07
N SER A 129 9.48 0.47 6.83
CA SER A 129 9.18 -0.88 6.36
C SER A 129 10.32 -1.86 6.64
N ASN A 130 11.55 -1.50 6.29
CA ASN A 130 12.74 -2.34 6.50
C ASN A 130 13.01 -2.69 7.98
N GLN A 131 12.54 -1.91 8.94
CA GLN A 131 12.64 -2.20 10.37
C GLN A 131 11.47 -3.09 10.82
N ILE A 132 10.25 -2.74 10.45
CA ILE A 132 9.04 -3.45 10.86
C ILE A 132 8.98 -4.85 10.26
N LEU A 133 9.36 -5.01 8.97
CA LEU A 133 9.35 -6.31 8.30
C LEU A 133 10.29 -7.34 8.96
N LYS A 134 11.36 -6.87 9.64
CA LYS A 134 12.25 -7.75 10.43
C LYS A 134 11.63 -8.24 11.74
N GLN A 135 10.59 -7.56 12.24
CA GLN A 135 9.98 -7.80 13.55
C GLN A 135 8.68 -8.61 13.47
N ILE A 136 8.08 -8.73 12.30
CA ILE A 136 6.81 -9.42 12.11
C ILE A 136 7.00 -10.76 11.38
N SER A 137 6.13 -11.73 11.64
CA SER A 137 6.11 -13.01 10.92
C SER A 137 5.59 -12.79 9.50
N LEU A 138 6.47 -12.90 8.51
CA LEU A 138 6.14 -12.66 7.10
C LEU A 138 5.50 -13.87 6.42
N ASP A 139 5.78 -15.06 6.90
CA ASP A 139 5.26 -16.34 6.42
C ASP A 139 3.74 -16.48 6.48
N LYS A 140 3.09 -15.68 7.33
CA LYS A 140 1.62 -15.66 7.47
C LYS A 140 0.90 -14.89 6.37
N PHE A 141 1.60 -14.02 5.61
CA PHE A 141 0.96 -13.22 4.57
C PHE A 141 0.87 -13.99 3.26
N ASP A 142 -0.30 -13.94 2.66
CA ASP A 142 -0.58 -14.54 1.36
C ASP A 142 -0.62 -13.51 0.22
N TYR A 143 -0.68 -12.21 0.57
CA TYR A 143 -0.69 -11.13 -0.40
C TYR A 143 -0.07 -9.86 0.18
N VAL A 144 0.87 -9.29 -0.57
CA VAL A 144 1.54 -8.04 -0.21
C VAL A 144 1.31 -6.99 -1.29
N PHE A 145 0.96 -5.79 -0.88
CA PHE A 145 0.96 -4.62 -1.73
C PHE A 145 2.10 -3.69 -1.29
N LEU A 146 3.10 -3.52 -2.15
CA LEU A 146 4.27 -2.67 -1.94
C LEU A 146 4.07 -1.35 -2.70
N ASP A 147 3.67 -0.30 -1.97
CA ASP A 147 3.43 1.07 -2.45
C ASP A 147 4.09 2.09 -1.49
N GLY A 148 5.33 1.78 -1.09
CA GLY A 148 6.09 2.55 -0.09
C GLY A 148 7.11 3.49 -0.71
N GLY A 149 8.39 3.20 -0.52
CA GLY A 149 9.50 4.00 -1.05
C GLY A 149 9.67 3.87 -2.57
N HIS A 150 10.16 4.93 -3.23
CA HIS A 150 10.41 4.94 -4.68
C HIS A 150 11.90 4.83 -5.03
N LYS A 151 12.77 4.73 -4.02
CA LYS A 151 14.20 4.56 -4.23
C LYS A 151 14.56 3.10 -4.43
N TYR A 152 15.56 2.88 -5.27
CA TYR A 152 16.09 1.56 -5.55
C TYR A 152 16.44 0.78 -4.27
N GLU A 153 17.19 1.40 -3.35
CA GLU A 153 17.64 0.74 -2.11
C GLU A 153 16.46 0.34 -1.22
N THR A 154 15.50 1.25 -1.04
CA THR A 154 14.32 0.99 -0.19
C THR A 154 13.48 -0.18 -0.75
N VAL A 155 13.20 -0.16 -2.06
CA VAL A 155 12.43 -1.23 -2.71
C VAL A 155 13.18 -2.55 -2.69
N LYS A 156 14.49 -2.53 -2.95
CA LYS A 156 15.34 -3.72 -2.89
C LYS A 156 15.34 -4.34 -1.50
N ASP A 157 15.55 -3.54 -0.45
CA ASP A 157 15.57 -4.03 0.93
C ASP A 157 14.22 -4.63 1.33
N ASP A 158 13.11 -3.99 0.98
CA ASP A 158 11.77 -4.49 1.26
C ASP A 158 11.51 -5.82 0.52
N LEU A 159 11.87 -5.93 -0.77
CA LEU A 159 11.72 -7.16 -1.54
C LEU A 159 12.54 -8.32 -1.00
N GLU A 160 13.80 -8.09 -0.57
CA GLU A 160 14.63 -9.12 0.04
C GLU A 160 13.99 -9.68 1.33
N LEU A 161 13.43 -8.82 2.17
CA LEU A 161 12.69 -9.24 3.37
C LEU A 161 11.41 -10.00 3.01
N LEU A 162 10.69 -9.55 1.99
CA LEU A 162 9.45 -10.17 1.52
C LEU A 162 9.64 -11.51 0.78
N THR A 163 10.91 -11.95 0.54
CA THR A 163 11.20 -13.26 -0.04
C THR A 163 10.52 -14.41 0.74
N LYS A 164 10.33 -14.24 2.05
CA LYS A 164 9.63 -15.23 2.90
C LYS A 164 8.18 -15.44 2.48
N VAL A 165 7.51 -14.37 2.04
CA VAL A 165 6.12 -14.43 1.52
C VAL A 165 6.07 -15.25 0.23
N ILE A 166 6.98 -14.97 -0.71
CA ILE A 166 7.07 -15.69 -1.99
C ILE A 166 7.37 -17.17 -1.77
N ASN A 167 8.29 -17.50 -0.85
CA ASN A 167 8.64 -18.89 -0.53
C ASN A 167 7.42 -19.68 -0.03
N ASN A 168 6.47 -19.02 0.63
CA ASN A 168 5.22 -19.61 1.09
C ASN A 168 4.06 -19.49 0.07
N SER A 169 4.39 -19.32 -1.22
CA SER A 169 3.41 -19.17 -2.31
C SER A 169 2.53 -17.93 -2.20
N GLY A 170 2.95 -16.94 -1.44
CA GLY A 170 2.32 -15.61 -1.41
C GLY A 170 2.62 -14.82 -2.67
N ILE A 171 1.91 -13.72 -2.86
CA ILE A 171 2.00 -12.83 -4.02
C ILE A 171 2.44 -11.45 -3.54
N ILE A 172 3.38 -10.85 -4.27
CA ILE A 172 3.74 -9.44 -4.09
C ILE A 172 3.24 -8.65 -5.31
N ILE A 173 2.47 -7.60 -5.07
CA ILE A 173 2.13 -6.59 -6.08
C ILE A 173 2.88 -5.32 -5.73
N CYS A 174 3.75 -4.87 -6.61
CA CYS A 174 4.43 -3.57 -6.49
C CYS A 174 3.70 -2.52 -7.32
N ASP A 175 3.49 -1.32 -6.76
CA ASP A 175 3.03 -0.14 -7.50
C ASP A 175 4.21 0.57 -8.18
N ASP A 176 3.90 1.52 -9.06
CA ASP A 176 4.83 2.44 -9.70
C ASP A 176 5.96 1.79 -10.53
N TYR A 177 5.76 0.56 -11.03
CA TYR A 177 6.79 -0.21 -11.71
C TYR A 177 7.44 0.51 -12.91
N ASP A 178 6.65 1.14 -13.78
CA ASP A 178 7.16 1.76 -15.01
C ASP A 178 6.76 3.25 -15.10
N LEU A 179 6.89 3.95 -13.99
CA LEU A 179 6.56 5.36 -13.91
C LEU A 179 7.82 6.22 -13.91
N THR A 180 7.83 7.24 -14.74
CA THR A 180 9.00 8.10 -14.99
C THR A 180 9.56 8.81 -13.74
N TYR A 181 8.71 9.02 -12.72
CA TYR A 181 9.15 9.64 -11.47
C TYR A 181 9.74 8.63 -10.46
N ALA A 182 9.66 7.33 -10.73
CA ALA A 182 10.11 6.27 -9.83
C ALA A 182 11.02 5.23 -10.53
N PRO A 183 12.08 5.62 -11.24
CA PRO A 183 12.91 4.70 -12.03
C PRO A 183 13.61 3.64 -11.18
N GLY A 184 13.85 3.94 -9.90
CA GLY A 184 14.46 3.01 -8.95
C GLY A 184 13.60 1.79 -8.66
N VAL A 185 12.26 1.92 -8.73
CA VAL A 185 11.32 0.83 -8.48
C VAL A 185 11.49 -0.27 -9.51
N LYS A 186 11.44 0.07 -10.80
CA LYS A 186 11.61 -0.88 -11.89
C LYS A 186 12.93 -1.62 -11.78
N LYS A 187 14.03 -0.88 -11.61
CA LYS A 187 15.37 -1.48 -11.50
C LYS A 187 15.45 -2.49 -10.35
N ALA A 188 14.95 -2.13 -9.17
CA ALA A 188 14.97 -3.02 -8.01
C ALA A 188 14.16 -4.30 -8.23
N ILE A 189 12.97 -4.19 -8.84
CA ILE A 189 12.09 -5.31 -9.13
C ILE A 189 12.72 -6.24 -10.17
N ASP A 190 13.23 -5.70 -11.28
CA ASP A 190 13.84 -6.50 -12.36
C ASP A 190 15.04 -7.30 -11.86
N GLU A 191 15.93 -6.65 -11.09
CA GLU A 191 17.09 -7.31 -10.49
C GLU A 191 16.68 -8.38 -9.48
N TYR A 192 15.70 -8.10 -8.61
CA TYR A 192 15.21 -9.03 -7.62
C TYR A 192 14.63 -10.30 -8.27
N VAL A 193 13.73 -10.10 -9.25
CA VAL A 193 13.09 -11.22 -9.96
C VAL A 193 14.10 -12.07 -10.71
N TYR A 194 15.05 -11.42 -11.40
CA TYR A 194 16.13 -12.12 -12.11
C TYR A 194 16.99 -12.96 -11.15
N ASN A 195 17.47 -12.36 -10.06
CA ASN A 195 18.36 -13.02 -9.11
C ASN A 195 17.69 -14.18 -8.37
N LYS A 196 16.39 -14.06 -8.06
CA LYS A 196 15.62 -15.10 -7.36
C LYS A 196 14.93 -16.09 -8.30
N LYS A 197 15.03 -15.90 -9.63
CA LYS A 197 14.35 -16.72 -10.66
C LYS A 197 12.84 -16.82 -10.44
N LEU A 198 12.21 -15.67 -10.20
CA LEU A 198 10.78 -15.54 -9.94
C LEU A 198 10.01 -15.18 -11.21
N ASN A 199 8.70 -15.38 -11.18
CA ASN A 199 7.82 -14.96 -12.25
C ASN A 199 7.42 -13.49 -12.05
N LEU A 200 7.52 -12.70 -13.12
CA LEU A 200 7.12 -11.30 -13.17
C LEU A 200 6.02 -11.11 -14.21
N LYS A 201 4.90 -10.55 -13.78
CA LYS A 201 3.79 -10.15 -14.67
C LYS A 201 3.51 -8.66 -14.52
N ILE A 202 3.66 -7.92 -15.62
CA ILE A 202 3.38 -6.48 -15.65
C ILE A 202 1.92 -6.26 -16.02
N LEU A 203 1.25 -5.41 -15.23
CA LEU A 203 -0.16 -5.11 -15.37
C LEU A 203 -0.33 -3.60 -15.54
N HIS A 204 -0.83 -3.21 -16.71
CA HIS A 204 -1.16 -1.83 -17.06
C HIS A 204 0.03 -0.84 -16.96
N SER A 205 1.25 -1.32 -17.24
CA SER A 205 2.53 -0.56 -17.11
C SER A 205 2.77 0.08 -15.74
N ARG A 206 1.99 -0.31 -14.73
CA ARG A 206 2.04 0.27 -13.39
C ARG A 206 2.30 -0.77 -12.30
N PHE A 207 1.61 -1.90 -12.34
CA PHE A 207 1.76 -2.93 -11.33
C PHE A 207 2.68 -4.04 -11.81
N ALA A 208 3.57 -4.48 -10.93
CA ALA A 208 4.38 -5.67 -11.09
C ALA A 208 3.90 -6.76 -10.12
N GLU A 209 3.30 -7.84 -10.63
CA GLU A 209 2.94 -9.03 -9.86
C GLU A 209 4.14 -9.97 -9.85
N ILE A 210 4.64 -10.31 -8.66
CA ILE A 210 5.77 -11.22 -8.43
C ILE A 210 5.24 -12.49 -7.75
N THR A 211 5.56 -13.64 -8.34
CA THR A 211 5.20 -14.97 -7.82
C THR A 211 6.39 -15.93 -7.95
N LYS A 212 6.27 -17.09 -7.28
CA LYS A 212 7.25 -18.18 -7.41
C LYS A 212 7.15 -18.85 -8.77
#